data_1f33a8d6f2845b629cc3c36411276e24
#
_entry.id   1f33a8d6f2845b629cc3c36411276e24
#
_cell.length_a   1.000
_cell.length_b   1.000
_cell.length_c   1.000
_cell.angle_alpha   90.00
_cell.angle_beta   90.00
_cell.angle_gamma   90.00
#
_symmetry.space_group_name_H-M   'P 1'
#
loop_
_entity.id
_entity.type
_entity.pdbx_description
1 polymer ?
#
loop_
_entity_poly.entity_id
_entity_poly.type
_entity_poly.pdbx_seq_one_letter_code
_entity_poly.pdbx_strand_id
1 'polypeptide(L)'
;YYDRGEKYGCGSPDCKVGCDCDRFVEFWNLVFTQFENDGNNNYTPLKNPNIDTGMGLERLAVICQDVNNLFEVDTVQNIMKHIISIAGIEYHANEKHDVSLRVITDHIRSTTFMIGDGVIPSNVGRGYVLRRLLRRAARHGRLLGIDRPFLAEVCETVIKENENAYPMLKEKKDYITKVIAMEENSFYKTIDSGLELLNEMMKNTEGKVLSGADAFKLQDTYG
;
A
#
# COMPACT_ATOMS: atom_id res chain seq x y z
N TYR A 1 11.93 -3.63 -21.11
CA TYR A 1 11.70 -2.21 -20.77
C TYR A 1 10.98 -1.49 -21.90
N TYR A 2 10.15 -0.52 -21.52
CA TYR A 2 9.49 0.41 -22.43
C TYR A 2 10.08 1.80 -22.27
N ASP A 3 10.49 2.46 -23.36
CA ASP A 3 10.96 3.84 -23.35
C ASP A 3 9.76 4.79 -23.47
N ARG A 4 9.47 5.54 -22.42
CA ARG A 4 8.38 6.53 -22.33
C ARG A 4 8.73 7.87 -23.00
N GLY A 5 9.95 7.97 -23.52
CA GLY A 5 10.48 9.17 -24.15
C GLY A 5 11.20 10.13 -23.21
N GLU A 6 11.89 11.10 -23.82
CA GLU A 6 12.80 12.02 -23.13
C GLU A 6 12.12 12.90 -22.06
N LYS A 7 10.80 13.16 -22.21
CA LYS A 7 10.02 13.95 -21.24
C LYS A 7 10.02 13.35 -19.83
N TYR A 8 10.24 12.03 -19.71
CA TYR A 8 10.31 11.32 -18.44
C TYR A 8 11.75 11.03 -18.00
N GLY A 9 12.73 11.44 -18.79
CA GLY A 9 14.15 11.21 -18.52
C GLY A 9 14.73 12.20 -17.51
N CYS A 10 15.92 11.85 -16.98
CA CYS A 10 16.67 12.71 -16.05
C CYS A 10 17.43 13.86 -16.76
N GLY A 11 17.36 13.99 -18.09
CA GLY A 11 18.09 14.99 -18.86
C GLY A 11 19.58 14.69 -19.03
N SER A 12 20.10 13.58 -18.50
CA SER A 12 21.49 13.18 -18.68
C SER A 12 21.73 12.63 -20.09
N PRO A 13 22.87 12.95 -20.74
CA PRO A 13 23.25 12.33 -22.02
C PRO A 13 23.48 10.81 -21.90
N ASP A 14 23.78 10.31 -20.71
CA ASP A 14 23.96 8.88 -20.40
C ASP A 14 22.68 8.18 -19.98
N CYS A 15 21.52 8.81 -20.16
CA CYS A 15 20.22 8.21 -19.81
C CYS A 15 19.94 6.98 -20.66
N LYS A 16 19.91 5.80 -20.04
CA LYS A 16 19.76 4.49 -20.68
C LYS A 16 18.94 3.55 -19.81
N VAL A 17 18.61 2.36 -20.30
CA VAL A 17 17.99 1.29 -19.51
C VAL A 17 18.84 1.00 -18.27
N GLY A 18 18.18 0.97 -17.09
CA GLY A 18 18.81 0.87 -15.79
C GLY A 18 19.09 2.22 -15.09
N CYS A 19 18.73 3.35 -15.74
CA CYS A 19 18.68 4.64 -15.06
C CYS A 19 17.50 4.68 -14.07
N ASP A 20 17.68 5.32 -12.91
CA ASP A 20 16.64 5.45 -11.86
C ASP A 20 15.53 6.46 -12.20
N CYS A 21 15.55 7.05 -13.42
CA CYS A 21 14.48 7.95 -13.87
C CYS A 21 13.27 7.19 -14.41
N ASP A 22 12.15 7.89 -14.60
CA ASP A 22 10.87 7.31 -15.04
C ASP A 22 10.80 7.02 -16.55
N ARG A 23 11.89 7.23 -17.32
CA ARG A 23 11.91 7.03 -18.77
C ARG A 23 11.78 5.57 -19.15
N PHE A 24 12.57 4.68 -18.53
CA PHE A 24 12.63 3.26 -18.89
C PHE A 24 11.89 2.42 -17.87
N VAL A 25 10.66 2.00 -18.18
CA VAL A 25 9.84 1.19 -17.29
C VAL A 25 10.04 -0.29 -17.60
N GLU A 26 10.51 -1.04 -16.60
CA GLU A 26 10.47 -2.50 -16.64
C GLU A 26 9.05 -2.95 -16.36
N PHE A 27 8.37 -3.50 -17.35
CA PHE A 27 7.00 -4.00 -17.21
C PHE A 27 6.89 -5.52 -17.33
N TRP A 28 7.87 -6.18 -17.92
CA TRP A 28 7.91 -7.63 -18.09
C TRP A 28 9.30 -8.17 -17.81
N ASN A 29 9.40 -9.22 -17.00
CA ASN A 29 10.65 -9.88 -16.66
C ASN A 29 10.67 -11.30 -17.25
N LEU A 30 11.79 -11.71 -17.87
CA LEU A 30 12.03 -13.03 -18.43
C LEU A 30 13.20 -13.66 -17.68
N VAL A 31 12.92 -14.75 -16.93
CA VAL A 31 13.93 -15.48 -16.18
C VAL A 31 14.21 -16.81 -16.88
N PHE A 32 15.45 -17.00 -17.31
CA PHE A 32 15.90 -18.22 -17.97
C PHE A 32 16.41 -19.22 -16.93
N THR A 33 15.64 -20.28 -16.67
CA THR A 33 15.98 -21.32 -15.73
C THR A 33 16.70 -22.46 -16.46
N GLN A 34 18.00 -22.60 -16.22
CA GLN A 34 18.88 -23.55 -16.90
C GLN A 34 19.46 -24.60 -15.97
N PHE A 35 19.44 -24.34 -14.65
CA PHE A 35 20.11 -25.21 -13.67
C PHE A 35 19.17 -25.56 -12.53
N GLU A 36 19.36 -26.75 -11.97
CA GLU A 36 18.79 -27.23 -10.72
C GLU A 36 19.83 -27.09 -9.60
N ASN A 37 19.42 -26.58 -8.43
CA ASN A 37 20.25 -26.50 -7.23
C ASN A 37 19.83 -27.64 -6.29
N ASP A 38 20.79 -28.46 -5.86
CA ASP A 38 20.58 -29.58 -4.92
C ASP A 38 20.40 -29.14 -3.45
N GLY A 39 20.37 -27.84 -3.17
CA GLY A 39 20.32 -27.27 -1.82
C GLY A 39 21.69 -27.13 -1.13
N ASN A 40 22.77 -27.65 -1.72
CA ASN A 40 24.14 -27.54 -1.23
C ASN A 40 25.03 -26.65 -2.12
N ASN A 41 24.40 -25.78 -2.93
CA ASN A 41 25.06 -24.91 -3.91
C ASN A 41 25.72 -25.66 -5.09
N ASN A 42 25.38 -26.91 -5.35
CA ASN A 42 25.76 -27.58 -6.58
C ASN A 42 24.69 -27.35 -7.64
N TYR A 43 25.10 -26.89 -8.80
CA TYR A 43 24.20 -26.56 -9.93
C TYR A 43 24.43 -27.57 -11.04
N THR A 44 23.38 -28.30 -11.40
CA THR A 44 23.38 -29.25 -12.55
C THR A 44 22.47 -28.69 -13.66
N PRO A 45 22.85 -28.86 -14.94
CA PRO A 45 21.96 -28.43 -16.03
C PRO A 45 20.62 -29.17 -15.99
N LEU A 46 19.52 -28.41 -16.15
CA LEU A 46 18.20 -29.01 -16.32
C LEU A 46 18.14 -29.81 -17.62
N LYS A 47 17.46 -30.96 -17.59
CA LYS A 47 17.17 -31.74 -18.77
C LYS A 47 16.34 -30.96 -19.79
N ASN A 48 15.41 -30.14 -19.31
CA ASN A 48 14.55 -29.28 -20.10
C ASN A 48 14.65 -27.85 -19.53
N PRO A 49 15.53 -27.00 -20.09
CA PRO A 49 15.55 -25.59 -19.72
C PRO A 49 14.18 -24.94 -19.97
N ASN A 50 13.82 -23.98 -19.13
CA ASN A 50 12.55 -23.27 -19.24
C ASN A 50 12.73 -21.76 -19.05
N ILE A 51 11.68 -21.01 -19.38
CA ILE A 51 11.61 -19.57 -19.14
C ILE A 51 10.44 -19.34 -18.18
N ASP A 52 10.74 -18.73 -17.04
CA ASP A 52 9.73 -18.21 -16.14
C ASP A 52 9.53 -16.71 -16.41
N THR A 53 8.30 -16.25 -16.45
CA THR A 53 8.01 -14.85 -16.79
C THR A 53 7.10 -14.21 -15.78
N GLY A 54 7.32 -12.91 -15.50
CA GLY A 54 6.47 -12.10 -14.66
C GLY A 54 6.21 -10.74 -15.28
N MET A 55 4.94 -10.31 -15.30
CA MET A 55 4.54 -9.02 -15.84
C MET A 55 3.78 -8.21 -14.78
N GLY A 56 4.10 -6.92 -14.64
CA GLY A 56 3.33 -6.01 -13.81
C GLY A 56 2.10 -5.49 -14.56
N LEU A 57 0.90 -5.93 -14.17
CA LEU A 57 -0.34 -5.51 -14.82
C LEU A 57 -0.49 -3.98 -14.80
N GLU A 58 -0.28 -3.35 -13.65
CA GLU A 58 -0.39 -1.90 -13.50
C GLU A 58 0.70 -1.15 -14.29
N ARG A 59 1.91 -1.72 -14.38
CA ARG A 59 2.98 -1.12 -15.22
C ARG A 59 2.62 -1.17 -16.69
N LEU A 60 2.05 -2.28 -17.17
CA LEU A 60 1.52 -2.37 -18.52
C LEU A 60 0.37 -1.37 -18.75
N ALA A 61 -0.55 -1.26 -17.80
CA ALA A 61 -1.66 -0.31 -17.86
C ALA A 61 -1.18 1.15 -17.92
N VAL A 62 -0.15 1.53 -17.16
CA VAL A 62 0.50 2.85 -17.25
C VAL A 62 0.96 3.15 -18.66
N ILE A 63 1.58 2.17 -19.33
CA ILE A 63 2.07 2.31 -20.70
C ILE A 63 0.89 2.44 -21.69
N CYS A 64 -0.10 1.56 -21.59
CA CYS A 64 -1.23 1.52 -22.52
C CYS A 64 -2.17 2.73 -22.37
N GLN A 65 -2.31 3.28 -21.17
CA GLN A 65 -3.16 4.43 -20.87
C GLN A 65 -2.40 5.77 -20.98
N ASP A 66 -1.08 5.73 -21.22
CA ASP A 66 -0.18 6.90 -21.28
C ASP A 66 -0.34 7.85 -20.08
N VAL A 67 -0.42 7.26 -18.87
CA VAL A 67 -0.51 8.01 -17.60
C VAL A 67 0.85 8.10 -16.91
N ASN A 68 1.02 9.05 -15.95
CA ASN A 68 2.33 9.32 -15.37
C ASN A 68 2.82 8.22 -14.42
N ASN A 69 1.93 7.61 -13.67
CA ASN A 69 2.26 6.58 -12.68
C ASN A 69 1.09 5.61 -12.46
N LEU A 70 1.35 4.54 -11.71
CA LEU A 70 0.36 3.48 -11.44
C LEU A 70 -0.89 3.98 -10.69
N PHE A 71 -0.80 5.07 -9.93
CA PHE A 71 -1.94 5.64 -9.21
C PHE A 71 -2.90 6.41 -10.14
N GLU A 72 -2.50 6.67 -11.38
CA GLU A 72 -3.34 7.32 -12.41
C GLU A 72 -4.01 6.30 -13.34
N VAL A 73 -3.70 5.00 -13.19
CA VAL A 73 -4.41 3.92 -13.91
C VAL A 73 -5.88 3.90 -13.48
N ASP A 74 -6.79 3.71 -14.40
CA ASP A 74 -8.25 3.85 -14.24
C ASP A 74 -8.83 3.12 -13.02
N THR A 75 -8.57 1.84 -12.85
CA THR A 75 -9.05 1.03 -11.73
C THR A 75 -8.49 1.51 -10.38
N VAL A 76 -7.23 1.94 -10.35
CA VAL A 76 -6.59 2.49 -9.15
C VAL A 76 -7.15 3.87 -8.82
N GLN A 77 -7.36 4.69 -9.86
CA GLN A 77 -8.00 6.01 -9.72
C GLN A 77 -9.41 5.93 -9.17
N ASN A 78 -10.20 4.91 -9.52
CA ASN A 78 -11.55 4.76 -8.98
C ASN A 78 -11.54 4.56 -7.47
N ILE A 79 -10.57 3.81 -6.94
CA ILE A 79 -10.38 3.64 -5.49
C ILE A 79 -9.95 4.97 -4.86
N MET A 80 -8.97 5.68 -5.46
CA MET A 80 -8.48 6.95 -4.96
C MET A 80 -9.58 8.04 -4.97
N LYS A 81 -10.38 8.13 -6.02
CA LYS A 81 -11.52 9.07 -6.12
C LYS A 81 -12.53 8.86 -5.01
N HIS A 82 -12.75 7.63 -4.57
CA HIS A 82 -13.62 7.37 -3.41
C HIS A 82 -13.02 7.97 -2.13
N ILE A 83 -11.71 7.79 -1.88
CA ILE A 83 -11.02 8.40 -0.73
C ILE A 83 -11.08 9.93 -0.80
N ILE A 84 -10.84 10.50 -1.99
CA ILE A 84 -10.94 11.94 -2.27
C ILE A 84 -12.34 12.48 -1.90
N SER A 85 -13.40 11.75 -2.29
CA SER A 85 -14.78 12.15 -1.99
C SER A 85 -15.09 12.14 -0.49
N ILE A 86 -14.52 11.19 0.27
CA ILE A 86 -14.68 11.12 1.72
C ILE A 86 -13.91 12.26 2.41
N ALA A 87 -12.69 12.55 1.95
CA ALA A 87 -11.82 13.56 2.54
C ALA A 87 -12.17 15.00 2.13
N GLY A 88 -12.92 15.19 1.02
CA GLY A 88 -13.26 16.51 0.49
C GLY A 88 -12.05 17.30 -0.03
N ILE A 89 -11.07 16.62 -0.60
CA ILE A 89 -9.80 17.20 -1.10
C ILE A 89 -9.63 16.92 -2.59
N GLU A 90 -8.59 17.50 -3.21
CA GLU A 90 -8.23 17.25 -4.61
C GLU A 90 -6.84 16.62 -4.70
N TYR A 91 -6.68 15.66 -5.62
CA TYR A 91 -5.39 15.07 -5.96
C TYR A 91 -4.56 16.09 -6.76
N HIS A 92 -3.27 16.17 -6.52
CA HIS A 92 -2.31 17.14 -7.04
C HIS A 92 -2.45 18.58 -6.48
N ALA A 93 -3.36 18.84 -5.54
CA ALA A 93 -3.46 20.14 -4.89
C ALA A 93 -2.42 20.33 -3.77
N ASN A 94 -1.99 19.25 -3.13
CA ASN A 94 -1.02 19.26 -2.02
C ASN A 94 -0.21 17.97 -1.97
N GLU A 95 1.11 18.06 -2.05
CA GLU A 95 2.01 16.92 -2.08
C GLU A 95 1.86 15.98 -0.87
N LYS A 96 1.64 16.50 0.34
CA LYS A 96 1.44 15.68 1.54
C LYS A 96 0.11 14.92 1.49
N HIS A 97 -0.92 15.53 0.92
CA HIS A 97 -2.20 14.86 0.68
C HIS A 97 -2.05 13.78 -0.38
N ASP A 98 -1.31 14.02 -1.45
CA ASP A 98 -1.04 13.05 -2.51
C ASP A 98 -0.34 11.81 -1.97
N VAL A 99 0.67 11.99 -1.12
CA VAL A 99 1.33 10.86 -0.44
C VAL A 99 0.32 10.05 0.38
N SER A 100 -0.54 10.72 1.14
CA SER A 100 -1.55 10.04 1.96
C SER A 100 -2.58 9.31 1.12
N LEU A 101 -3.07 9.91 0.05
CA LEU A 101 -3.99 9.28 -0.91
C LEU A 101 -3.39 8.02 -1.54
N ARG A 102 -2.13 8.09 -1.99
CA ARG A 102 -1.42 6.94 -2.56
C ARG A 102 -1.23 5.82 -1.55
N VAL A 103 -0.82 6.16 -0.32
CA VAL A 103 -0.65 5.17 0.76
C VAL A 103 -1.96 4.46 1.08
N ILE A 104 -3.06 5.19 1.24
CA ILE A 104 -4.36 4.59 1.55
C ILE A 104 -4.80 3.69 0.39
N THR A 105 -4.71 4.16 -0.85
CA THR A 105 -5.11 3.42 -2.05
C THR A 105 -4.33 2.11 -2.20
N ASP A 106 -3.01 2.14 -2.05
CA ASP A 106 -2.15 0.96 -2.11
C ASP A 106 -2.47 -0.04 -1.00
N HIS A 107 -2.56 0.46 0.23
CA HIS A 107 -2.73 -0.41 1.39
C HIS A 107 -4.12 -1.02 1.47
N ILE A 108 -5.19 -0.27 1.17
CA ILE A 108 -6.55 -0.85 1.20
C ILE A 108 -6.72 -1.92 0.11
N ARG A 109 -6.13 -1.72 -1.07
CA ARG A 109 -6.14 -2.71 -2.13
C ARG A 109 -5.40 -3.98 -1.69
N SER A 110 -4.17 -3.85 -1.21
CA SER A 110 -3.36 -4.98 -0.74
C SER A 110 -4.04 -5.74 0.39
N THR A 111 -4.58 -5.05 1.39
CA THR A 111 -5.22 -5.67 2.56
C THR A 111 -6.53 -6.36 2.22
N THR A 112 -7.31 -5.84 1.26
CA THR A 112 -8.52 -6.48 0.75
C THR A 112 -8.20 -7.87 0.18
N PHE A 113 -7.17 -7.97 -0.68
CA PHE A 113 -6.74 -9.24 -1.24
C PHE A 113 -6.15 -10.18 -0.18
N MET A 114 -5.30 -9.67 0.72
CA MET A 114 -4.73 -10.49 1.81
C MET A 114 -5.82 -11.15 2.67
N ILE A 115 -6.87 -10.41 3.03
CA ILE A 115 -7.99 -10.95 3.82
C ILE A 115 -8.81 -11.92 2.96
N GLY A 116 -9.04 -11.62 1.70
CA GLY A 116 -9.65 -12.52 0.73
C GLY A 116 -8.94 -13.88 0.64
N ASP A 117 -7.61 -13.87 0.71
CA ASP A 117 -6.75 -15.06 0.75
C ASP A 117 -6.63 -15.72 2.13
N GLY A 118 -7.39 -15.25 3.12
CA GLY A 118 -7.48 -15.86 4.44
C GLY A 118 -6.44 -15.37 5.46
N VAL A 119 -5.72 -14.29 5.19
CA VAL A 119 -4.85 -13.66 6.20
C VAL A 119 -5.73 -12.84 7.15
N ILE A 120 -5.50 -12.98 8.45
CA ILE A 120 -6.20 -12.20 9.49
C ILE A 120 -5.19 -11.35 10.27
N PRO A 121 -5.59 -10.14 10.75
CA PRO A 121 -4.72 -9.29 11.55
C PRO A 121 -4.23 -10.01 12.82
N SER A 122 -2.92 -9.94 13.07
CA SER A 122 -2.31 -10.55 14.26
C SER A 122 -1.04 -9.81 14.68
N ASN A 123 -0.40 -10.26 15.76
CA ASN A 123 0.85 -9.66 16.26
C ASN A 123 2.11 -10.28 15.64
N VAL A 124 1.96 -11.35 14.84
CA VAL A 124 3.10 -12.11 14.30
C VAL A 124 2.88 -12.46 12.82
N GLY A 125 3.98 -12.73 12.12
CA GLY A 125 3.95 -13.26 10.75
C GLY A 125 3.19 -12.38 9.75
N ARG A 126 2.48 -13.03 8.83
CA ARG A 126 1.72 -12.34 7.77
C ARG A 126 0.61 -11.43 8.31
N GLY A 127 -0.04 -11.84 9.40
CA GLY A 127 -1.10 -11.06 10.03
C GLY A 127 -0.59 -9.77 10.66
N TYR A 128 0.66 -9.73 11.13
CA TYR A 128 1.30 -8.49 11.58
C TYR A 128 1.48 -7.49 10.44
N VAL A 129 1.92 -7.96 9.28
CA VAL A 129 2.06 -7.11 8.09
C VAL A 129 0.70 -6.52 7.68
N LEU A 130 -0.34 -7.35 7.61
CA LEU A 130 -1.71 -6.93 7.33
C LEU A 130 -2.17 -5.85 8.32
N ARG A 131 -2.03 -6.10 9.62
CA ARG A 131 -2.38 -5.14 10.67
C ARG A 131 -1.67 -3.82 10.50
N ARG A 132 -0.36 -3.84 10.24
CA ARG A 132 0.47 -2.65 10.03
C ARG A 132 0.01 -1.84 8.82
N LEU A 133 -0.35 -2.50 7.71
CA LEU A 133 -0.86 -1.81 6.50
C LEU A 133 -2.20 -1.13 6.79
N LEU A 134 -3.15 -1.82 7.43
CA LEU A 134 -4.45 -1.24 7.80
C LEU A 134 -4.31 -0.03 8.72
N ARG A 135 -3.50 -0.15 9.77
CA ARG A 135 -3.25 0.95 10.71
C ARG A 135 -2.56 2.13 10.05
N ARG A 136 -1.62 1.87 9.14
CA ARG A 136 -0.96 2.94 8.37
C ARG A 136 -1.95 3.65 7.46
N ALA A 137 -2.84 2.94 6.78
CA ALA A 137 -3.90 3.54 5.97
C ALA A 137 -4.85 4.40 6.83
N ALA A 138 -5.32 3.89 7.98
CA ALA A 138 -6.18 4.63 8.91
C ALA A 138 -5.50 5.91 9.42
N ARG A 139 -4.19 5.84 9.78
CA ARG A 139 -3.41 7.01 10.17
C ARG A 139 -3.34 8.06 9.06
N HIS A 140 -3.11 7.64 7.82
CA HIS A 140 -3.09 8.56 6.68
C HIS A 140 -4.48 9.17 6.42
N GLY A 141 -5.57 8.46 6.70
CA GLY A 141 -6.91 9.02 6.71
C GLY A 141 -7.06 10.20 7.69
N ARG A 142 -6.56 10.03 8.92
CA ARG A 142 -6.51 11.14 9.90
C ARG A 142 -5.70 12.35 9.41
N LEU A 143 -4.59 12.11 8.70
CA LEU A 143 -3.79 13.20 8.10
C LEU A 143 -4.52 13.95 6.98
N LEU A 144 -5.50 13.32 6.36
CA LEU A 144 -6.41 13.94 5.38
C LEU A 144 -7.65 14.60 6.02
N GLY A 145 -7.77 14.56 7.36
CA GLY A 145 -8.92 15.12 8.08
C GLY A 145 -10.13 14.19 8.19
N ILE A 146 -9.98 12.91 7.90
CA ILE A 146 -11.06 11.92 8.06
C ILE A 146 -11.09 11.45 9.52
N ASP A 147 -12.11 11.88 10.26
CA ASP A 147 -12.22 11.64 11.71
C ASP A 147 -13.01 10.37 12.08
N ARG A 148 -13.44 9.60 11.10
CA ARG A 148 -14.22 8.38 11.26
C ARG A 148 -13.57 7.17 10.60
N PRO A 149 -13.92 5.93 11.01
CA PRO A 149 -13.58 4.75 10.23
C PRO A 149 -14.15 4.84 8.81
N PHE A 150 -13.36 4.50 7.79
CA PHE A 150 -13.72 4.63 6.38
C PHE A 150 -13.14 3.52 5.48
N LEU A 151 -12.16 2.76 5.97
CA LEU A 151 -11.45 1.77 5.14
C LEU A 151 -12.38 0.65 4.66
N ALA A 152 -13.36 0.25 5.48
CA ALA A 152 -14.33 -0.77 5.06
C ALA A 152 -15.22 -0.27 3.90
N GLU A 153 -15.57 1.02 3.88
CA GLU A 153 -16.32 1.66 2.80
C GLU A 153 -15.49 1.70 1.50
N VAL A 154 -14.22 2.11 1.59
CA VAL A 154 -13.31 2.10 0.42
C VAL A 154 -13.02 0.68 -0.08
N CYS A 155 -12.94 -0.31 0.81
CA CYS A 155 -12.78 -1.72 0.46
C CYS A 155 -13.88 -2.21 -0.50
N GLU A 156 -15.12 -1.74 -0.35
CA GLU A 156 -16.21 -2.10 -1.28
C GLU A 156 -15.90 -1.67 -2.72
N THR A 157 -15.28 -0.51 -2.90
CA THR A 157 -14.82 -0.06 -4.22
C THR A 157 -13.69 -0.95 -4.75
N VAL A 158 -12.73 -1.35 -3.89
CA VAL A 158 -11.70 -2.30 -4.30
C VAL A 158 -12.30 -3.60 -4.79
N ILE A 159 -13.29 -4.15 -4.08
CA ILE A 159 -13.98 -5.38 -4.47
C ILE A 159 -14.67 -5.18 -5.81
N LYS A 160 -15.45 -4.10 -5.98
CA LYS A 160 -16.16 -3.78 -7.21
C LYS A 160 -15.24 -3.69 -8.43
N GLU A 161 -14.09 -3.05 -8.30
CA GLU A 161 -13.11 -2.89 -9.38
C GLU A 161 -12.44 -4.21 -9.77
N ASN A 162 -12.45 -5.21 -8.89
CA ASN A 162 -11.70 -6.45 -9.08
C ASN A 162 -12.59 -7.70 -9.16
N GLU A 163 -13.89 -7.64 -8.85
CA GLU A 163 -14.77 -8.81 -8.73
C GLU A 163 -14.93 -9.64 -10.01
N ASN A 164 -14.75 -9.02 -11.18
CA ASN A 164 -14.83 -9.72 -12.46
C ASN A 164 -13.65 -10.68 -12.68
N ALA A 165 -12.46 -10.26 -12.28
CA ALA A 165 -11.24 -11.07 -12.37
C ALA A 165 -11.06 -11.98 -11.15
N TYR A 166 -11.58 -11.55 -9.99
CA TYR A 166 -11.46 -12.22 -8.70
C TYR A 166 -12.82 -12.37 -8.02
N PRO A 167 -13.72 -13.26 -8.52
CA PRO A 167 -15.10 -13.42 -7.99
C PRO A 167 -15.16 -13.72 -6.49
N MET A 168 -14.10 -14.38 -5.97
CA MET A 168 -13.98 -14.70 -4.55
C MET A 168 -13.99 -13.47 -3.62
N LEU A 169 -13.60 -12.30 -4.12
CA LEU A 169 -13.68 -11.07 -3.34
C LEU A 169 -15.14 -10.66 -3.08
N LYS A 170 -16.00 -10.82 -4.08
CA LYS A 170 -17.44 -10.58 -3.95
C LYS A 170 -18.10 -11.58 -3.01
N GLU A 171 -17.77 -12.87 -3.16
CA GLU A 171 -18.31 -13.94 -2.29
C GLU A 171 -17.95 -13.72 -0.82
N LYS A 172 -16.74 -13.18 -0.54
CA LYS A 172 -16.24 -12.92 0.80
C LYS A 172 -16.41 -11.47 1.27
N LYS A 173 -17.15 -10.64 0.54
CA LYS A 173 -17.29 -9.19 0.80
C LYS A 173 -17.60 -8.90 2.27
N ASP A 174 -18.63 -9.49 2.82
CA ASP A 174 -19.07 -9.24 4.20
C ASP A 174 -18.00 -9.62 5.24
N TYR A 175 -17.27 -10.70 4.98
CA TYR A 175 -16.17 -11.12 5.83
C TYR A 175 -15.01 -10.11 5.77
N ILE A 176 -14.59 -9.72 4.57
CA ILE A 176 -13.45 -8.81 4.34
C ILE A 176 -13.74 -7.45 4.99
N THR A 177 -14.89 -6.86 4.70
CA THR A 177 -15.30 -5.55 5.25
C THR A 177 -15.41 -5.59 6.76
N LYS A 178 -15.94 -6.67 7.34
CA LYS A 178 -16.02 -6.86 8.79
C LYS A 178 -14.64 -6.91 9.45
N VAL A 179 -13.68 -7.66 8.88
CA VAL A 179 -12.31 -7.76 9.42
C VAL A 179 -11.62 -6.39 9.39
N ILE A 180 -11.74 -5.66 8.27
CA ILE A 180 -11.18 -4.31 8.14
C ILE A 180 -11.81 -3.37 9.17
N ALA A 181 -13.12 -3.33 9.28
CA ALA A 181 -13.84 -2.47 10.21
C ALA A 181 -13.45 -2.76 11.69
N MET A 182 -13.31 -4.02 12.04
CA MET A 182 -12.89 -4.41 13.41
C MET A 182 -11.49 -3.91 13.75
N GLU A 183 -10.51 -4.10 12.87
CA GLU A 183 -9.13 -3.65 13.11
C GLU A 183 -9.03 -2.12 13.08
N GLU A 184 -9.71 -1.46 12.16
CA GLU A 184 -9.74 0.00 12.09
C GLU A 184 -10.35 0.61 13.34
N ASN A 185 -11.53 0.14 13.79
CA ASN A 185 -12.17 0.60 15.02
C ASN A 185 -11.30 0.36 16.27
N SER A 186 -10.63 -0.79 16.35
CA SER A 186 -9.69 -1.09 17.42
C SER A 186 -8.52 -0.10 17.43
N PHE A 187 -8.01 0.24 16.25
CA PHE A 187 -6.89 1.18 16.11
C PHE A 187 -7.29 2.62 16.47
N TYR A 188 -8.48 3.07 16.08
CA TYR A 188 -8.98 4.40 16.47
C TYR A 188 -9.05 4.56 17.99
N LYS A 189 -9.57 3.54 18.70
CA LYS A 189 -9.57 3.56 20.18
C LYS A 189 -8.15 3.65 20.75
N THR A 190 -7.19 2.93 20.17
CA THR A 190 -5.79 2.97 20.60
C THR A 190 -5.18 4.36 20.38
N ILE A 191 -5.43 4.98 19.22
CA ILE A 191 -4.94 6.35 18.93
C ILE A 191 -5.56 7.36 19.89
N ASP A 192 -6.87 7.33 20.09
CA ASP A 192 -7.58 8.28 20.95
C ASP A 192 -7.03 8.20 22.38
N SER A 193 -6.88 6.99 22.93
CA SER A 193 -6.28 6.80 24.25
C SER A 193 -4.81 7.25 24.34
N GLY A 194 -4.03 7.01 23.26
CA GLY A 194 -2.64 7.48 23.18
C GLY A 194 -2.53 9.01 23.12
N LEU A 195 -3.42 9.67 22.39
CA LEU A 195 -3.49 11.13 22.32
C LEU A 195 -3.93 11.76 23.65
N GLU A 196 -4.88 11.15 24.35
CA GLU A 196 -5.30 11.59 25.67
C GLU A 196 -4.12 11.54 26.66
N LEU A 197 -3.39 10.40 26.71
CA LEU A 197 -2.21 10.24 27.55
C LEU A 197 -1.10 11.24 27.18
N LEU A 198 -0.84 11.44 25.87
CA LEU A 198 0.14 12.43 25.41
C LEU A 198 -0.23 13.84 25.87
N ASN A 199 -1.49 14.23 25.71
CA ASN A 199 -1.98 15.55 26.15
C ASN A 199 -1.85 15.72 27.68
N GLU A 200 -2.10 14.67 28.46
CA GLU A 200 -1.91 14.69 29.89
C GLU A 200 -0.43 14.88 30.26
N MET A 201 0.47 14.11 29.63
CA MET A 201 1.91 14.25 29.82
C MET A 201 2.40 15.65 29.44
N MET A 202 1.91 16.23 28.35
CA MET A 202 2.27 17.60 27.92
C MET A 202 1.82 18.65 28.91
N LYS A 203 0.65 18.51 29.54
CA LYS A 203 0.15 19.43 30.58
C LYS A 203 1.00 19.40 31.84
N ASN A 204 1.56 18.24 32.16
CA ASN A 204 2.36 18.02 33.38
C ASN A 204 3.86 18.27 33.19
N THR A 205 4.29 18.64 31.98
CA THR A 205 5.69 18.86 31.64
C THR A 205 6.01 20.36 31.63
N GLU A 206 6.97 20.78 32.43
CA GLU A 206 7.55 22.14 32.38
C GLU A 206 8.46 22.24 31.14
N GLY A 207 7.99 22.97 30.11
CA GLY A 207 8.71 23.13 28.85
C GLY A 207 8.05 22.41 27.68
N LYS A 208 8.78 22.33 26.54
CA LYS A 208 8.27 21.72 25.28
C LYS A 208 8.89 20.35 24.97
N VAL A 209 9.55 19.72 25.95
CA VAL A 209 10.31 18.48 25.72
C VAL A 209 9.79 17.40 26.68
N LEU A 210 9.23 16.33 26.14
CA LEU A 210 8.86 15.14 26.88
C LEU A 210 10.12 14.38 27.34
N SER A 211 10.06 13.72 28.51
CA SER A 211 11.13 12.85 28.98
C SER A 211 11.27 11.61 28.07
N GLY A 212 12.48 11.05 28.00
CA GLY A 212 12.70 9.79 27.26
C GLY A 212 11.86 8.63 27.82
N ALA A 213 11.60 8.62 29.14
CA ALA A 213 10.74 7.61 29.79
C ALA A 213 9.28 7.73 29.34
N ASP A 214 8.75 8.95 29.25
CA ASP A 214 7.38 9.20 28.79
C ASP A 214 7.22 8.87 27.29
N ALA A 215 8.21 9.24 26.47
CA ALA A 215 8.25 8.89 25.05
C ALA A 215 8.30 7.36 24.87
N PHE A 216 9.10 6.65 25.65
CA PHE A 216 9.18 5.19 25.64
C PHE A 216 7.84 4.56 26.06
N LYS A 217 7.20 5.06 27.10
CA LYS A 217 5.90 4.57 27.56
C LYS A 217 4.82 4.70 26.51
N LEU A 218 4.78 5.82 25.78
CA LEU A 218 3.87 6.02 24.66
C LEU A 218 4.14 5.02 23.52
N GLN A 219 5.42 4.84 23.16
CA GLN A 219 5.84 3.89 22.13
C GLN A 219 5.51 2.44 22.49
N ASP A 220 5.77 2.03 23.73
CA ASP A 220 5.57 0.65 24.19
C ASP A 220 4.09 0.28 24.30
N THR A 221 3.24 1.24 24.67
CA THR A 221 1.81 1.00 24.92
C THR A 221 0.94 1.20 23.67
N TYR A 222 1.27 2.18 22.82
CA TYR A 222 0.41 2.62 21.72
C TYR A 222 1.12 2.64 20.34
N GLY A 223 2.43 2.34 20.29
CA GLY A 223 3.30 2.41 19.08
C GLY A 223 3.26 1.24 18.09
#